data_9d7d906cddaad3abce1ad628179b88ec
#
_entry.id   9d7d906cddaad3abce1ad628179b88ec
#
_cell.length_a   1.000
_cell.length_b   1.000
_cell.length_c   1.000
_cell.angle_alpha   90.00
_cell.angle_beta   90.00
_cell.angle_gamma   90.00
#
_symmetry.space_group_name_H-M   'P 1'
#
loop_
_entity.id
_entity.type
_entity.pdbx_description
1 polymer ?
#
loop_
_entity_poly.entity_id
_entity_poly.type
_entity_poly.pdbx_seq_one_letter_code
_entity_poly.pdbx_strand_id
1 'polypeptide(L)'
;MNAELHVVFGAGQVGYPLAEQLAAAGKRARVAKRSAAPVPEGCEVVLGDAVDRAFCLNAARGASTIYHCMNPPYSARIWTELVPRYMDNLIAAAAQSRARLVVLDNLYMLGRPSGRKLNEETPMNPSSRKGEIRARAAERLFEAHRRGDIVATEGRASDFYGPRGTQTWLGDFFWPRVLSGKTAYSPFLLDAIHTYHYIPDVATGLATLGCADPSVYGQPWMLPCAPAGTLRELVTRLAGKLGRAIDVAQVPRWIVKATALVVPLMRELDEMLYQWDEPFVVDDSRFRKRFHVLPADLDRAAVETVQWATDHYAQSRRA
;
A
#
# COMPACT_ATOMS: atom_id res chain seq x y z
N MET A 1 17.44 -26.74 10.09
CA MET A 1 17.06 -26.15 8.77
C MET A 1 17.24 -24.64 8.91
N ASN A 2 17.98 -23.99 7.99
CA ASN A 2 18.11 -22.52 8.04
C ASN A 2 16.73 -21.91 7.75
N ALA A 3 16.31 -20.93 8.56
CA ALA A 3 15.06 -20.21 8.35
C ALA A 3 15.03 -19.54 6.96
N GLU A 4 13.87 -19.61 6.29
CA GLU A 4 13.66 -18.99 4.98
C GLU A 4 13.96 -17.50 5.04
N LEU A 5 14.67 -16.97 4.02
CA LEU A 5 15.00 -15.56 3.91
C LEU A 5 13.90 -14.85 3.10
N HIS A 6 13.26 -13.88 3.72
CA HIS A 6 12.30 -12.98 3.11
C HIS A 6 12.94 -11.62 2.87
N VAL A 7 12.93 -11.12 1.64
CA VAL A 7 13.54 -9.83 1.26
C VAL A 7 12.45 -8.82 0.93
N VAL A 8 12.39 -7.73 1.69
CA VAL A 8 11.41 -6.65 1.51
C VAL A 8 12.07 -5.46 0.83
N PHE A 9 11.70 -5.20 -0.41
CA PHE A 9 12.11 -3.99 -1.13
C PHE A 9 11.18 -2.83 -0.78
N GLY A 10 11.72 -1.83 -0.07
CA GLY A 10 11.01 -0.67 0.44
C GLY A 10 10.56 -0.83 1.89
N ALA A 11 11.09 -0.01 2.79
CA ALA A 11 10.72 0.05 4.21
C ALA A 11 9.85 1.28 4.49
N GLY A 12 8.88 1.54 3.63
CA GLY A 12 7.88 2.58 3.80
C GLY A 12 6.74 2.15 4.75
N GLN A 13 5.58 2.78 4.56
CA GLN A 13 4.42 2.59 5.42
C GLN A 13 3.92 1.13 5.51
N VAL A 14 4.09 0.32 4.47
CA VAL A 14 3.68 -1.10 4.47
C VAL A 14 4.89 -2.03 4.65
N GLY A 15 6.00 -1.76 3.95
CA GLY A 15 7.15 -2.67 3.99
C GLY A 15 7.84 -2.76 5.35
N TYR A 16 7.78 -1.70 6.17
CA TYR A 16 8.29 -1.74 7.53
C TYR A 16 7.49 -2.72 8.42
N PRO A 17 6.15 -2.56 8.60
CA PRO A 17 5.38 -3.51 9.39
C PRO A 17 5.38 -4.92 8.81
N LEU A 18 5.50 -5.09 7.48
CA LEU A 18 5.69 -6.41 6.89
C LEU A 18 7.00 -7.07 7.37
N ALA A 19 8.11 -6.35 7.32
CA ALA A 19 9.39 -6.89 7.80
C ALA A 19 9.36 -7.20 9.32
N GLU A 20 8.70 -6.34 10.10
CA GLU A 20 8.48 -6.54 11.54
C GLU A 20 7.68 -7.81 11.83
N GLN A 21 6.55 -8.00 11.14
CA GLN A 21 5.72 -9.20 11.29
C GLN A 21 6.44 -10.48 10.87
N LEU A 22 7.22 -10.44 9.78
CA LEU A 22 8.04 -11.57 9.35
C LEU A 22 9.10 -11.94 10.40
N ALA A 23 9.81 -10.96 10.94
CA ALA A 23 10.79 -11.19 12.01
C ALA A 23 10.12 -11.74 13.29
N ALA A 24 8.99 -11.16 13.70
CA ALA A 24 8.21 -11.65 14.85
C ALA A 24 7.70 -13.09 14.65
N ALA A 25 7.43 -13.50 13.40
CA ALA A 25 7.08 -14.88 13.04
C ALA A 25 8.29 -15.84 12.92
N GLY A 26 9.50 -15.41 13.36
CA GLY A 26 10.72 -16.21 13.32
C GLY A 26 11.33 -16.39 11.93
N LYS A 27 10.91 -15.61 10.93
CA LYS A 27 11.52 -15.62 9.60
C LYS A 27 12.76 -14.73 9.58
N ARG A 28 13.76 -15.09 8.80
CA ARG A 28 14.85 -14.16 8.49
C ARG A 28 14.30 -13.09 7.54
N ALA A 29 14.37 -11.83 7.96
CA ALA A 29 13.91 -10.71 7.15
C ALA A 29 15.10 -9.81 6.76
N ARG A 30 15.18 -9.47 5.48
CA ARG A 30 16.13 -8.50 4.93
C ARG A 30 15.38 -7.36 4.30
N VAL A 31 15.75 -6.14 4.64
CA VAL A 31 15.15 -4.91 4.10
C VAL A 31 16.11 -4.26 3.12
N ALA A 32 15.70 -4.16 1.85
CA ALA A 32 16.42 -3.46 0.79
C ALA A 32 15.82 -2.06 0.63
N LYS A 33 16.63 -1.01 0.87
CA LYS A 33 16.15 0.39 0.91
C LYS A 33 17.25 1.39 0.58
N ARG A 34 16.86 2.63 0.22
CA ARG A 34 17.79 3.71 -0.14
C ARG A 34 18.41 4.44 1.05
N SER A 35 17.63 4.65 2.09
CA SER A 35 18.04 5.48 3.23
C SER A 35 18.54 4.65 4.40
N ALA A 36 19.42 5.21 5.22
CA ALA A 36 19.91 4.59 6.45
C ALA A 36 18.91 4.67 7.63
N ALA A 37 17.66 5.15 7.40
CA ALA A 37 16.65 5.20 8.45
C ALA A 37 16.44 3.82 9.11
N PRO A 38 16.01 3.73 10.37
CA PRO A 38 15.83 2.48 11.10
C PRO A 38 14.95 1.47 10.39
N VAL A 39 15.21 0.19 10.62
CA VAL A 39 14.38 -0.96 10.24
C VAL A 39 13.92 -1.68 11.50
N PRO A 40 12.95 -2.60 11.41
CA PRO A 40 12.55 -3.41 12.56
C PRO A 40 13.74 -4.19 13.14
N GLU A 41 13.70 -4.40 14.45
CA GLU A 41 14.69 -5.18 15.16
C GLU A 41 14.78 -6.62 14.58
N GLY A 42 15.98 -7.18 14.53
CA GLY A 42 16.23 -8.52 13.97
C GLY A 42 16.24 -8.60 12.45
N CYS A 43 16.02 -7.48 11.72
CA CYS A 43 16.09 -7.45 10.27
C CYS A 43 17.50 -7.10 9.76
N GLU A 44 17.94 -7.84 8.74
CA GLU A 44 19.13 -7.47 7.94
C GLU A 44 18.81 -6.22 7.10
N VAL A 45 19.80 -5.34 6.86
CA VAL A 45 19.65 -4.15 6.00
C VAL A 45 20.62 -4.20 4.85
N VAL A 46 20.14 -3.90 3.64
CA VAL A 46 20.98 -3.68 2.46
C VAL A 46 20.59 -2.34 1.84
N LEU A 47 21.57 -1.43 1.74
CA LEU A 47 21.38 -0.09 1.21
C LEU A 47 21.68 -0.03 -0.28
N GLY A 48 20.77 0.55 -1.06
CA GLY A 48 20.92 0.78 -2.49
C GLY A 48 19.58 1.14 -3.15
N ASP A 49 19.63 1.41 -4.44
CA ASP A 49 18.45 1.81 -5.22
C ASP A 49 17.95 0.68 -6.12
N ALA A 50 16.66 0.38 -6.07
CA ALA A 50 16.04 -0.67 -6.90
C ALA A 50 15.97 -0.33 -8.40
N VAL A 51 16.36 0.89 -8.80
CA VAL A 51 16.61 1.20 -10.22
C VAL A 51 17.90 0.54 -10.71
N ASP A 52 18.80 0.19 -9.82
CA ASP A 52 20.01 -0.58 -10.12
C ASP A 52 19.70 -2.08 -10.07
N ARG A 53 19.78 -2.72 -11.24
CA ARG A 53 19.56 -4.17 -11.37
C ARG A 53 20.58 -5.00 -10.57
N ALA A 54 21.85 -4.60 -10.57
CA ALA A 54 22.89 -5.32 -9.83
C ALA A 54 22.62 -5.29 -8.33
N PHE A 55 22.15 -4.14 -7.82
CA PHE A 55 21.70 -4.03 -6.44
C PHE A 55 20.55 -5.00 -6.14
N CYS A 56 19.50 -5.05 -6.98
CA CYS A 56 18.35 -5.93 -6.77
C CYS A 56 18.77 -7.41 -6.75
N LEU A 57 19.63 -7.83 -7.69
CA LEU A 57 20.15 -9.19 -7.75
C LEU A 57 20.94 -9.56 -6.50
N ASN A 58 21.77 -8.65 -6.01
CA ASN A 58 22.59 -8.88 -4.80
C ASN A 58 21.74 -8.89 -3.52
N ALA A 59 20.81 -7.93 -3.39
CA ALA A 59 19.93 -7.83 -2.23
C ALA A 59 19.02 -9.07 -2.07
N ALA A 60 18.60 -9.67 -3.20
CA ALA A 60 17.75 -10.86 -3.24
C ALA A 60 18.53 -12.18 -3.11
N ARG A 61 19.86 -12.16 -3.02
CA ARG A 61 20.65 -13.40 -2.95
C ARG A 61 20.25 -14.27 -1.77
N GLY A 62 19.88 -15.52 -2.05
CA GLY A 62 19.44 -16.50 -1.05
C GLY A 62 17.99 -16.31 -0.56
N ALA A 63 17.24 -15.39 -1.15
CA ALA A 63 15.83 -15.21 -0.82
C ALA A 63 15.00 -16.43 -1.21
N SER A 64 14.05 -16.81 -0.34
CA SER A 64 12.94 -17.69 -0.65
C SER A 64 11.73 -16.91 -1.17
N THR A 65 11.56 -15.66 -0.67
CA THR A 65 10.47 -14.78 -1.06
C THR A 65 10.96 -13.32 -1.12
N ILE A 66 10.55 -12.61 -2.16
CA ILE A 66 10.81 -11.19 -2.38
C ILE A 66 9.46 -10.46 -2.32
N TYR A 67 9.42 -9.33 -1.60
CA TYR A 67 8.27 -8.44 -1.55
C TYR A 67 8.59 -7.10 -2.19
N HIS A 68 7.73 -6.66 -3.08
CA HIS A 68 7.79 -5.33 -3.68
C HIS A 68 6.82 -4.39 -2.94
N CYS A 69 7.34 -3.56 -2.01
CA CYS A 69 6.56 -2.58 -1.25
C CYS A 69 6.99 -1.13 -1.56
N MET A 70 7.62 -0.91 -2.72
CA MET A 70 8.09 0.42 -3.13
C MET A 70 7.02 1.14 -3.95
N ASN A 71 6.91 2.45 -3.73
CA ASN A 71 6.17 3.33 -4.61
C ASN A 71 7.06 4.55 -4.96
N PRO A 72 7.20 4.92 -6.24
CA PRO A 72 7.91 6.14 -6.61
C PRO A 72 7.14 7.39 -6.11
N PRO A 73 7.78 8.58 -6.10
CA PRO A 73 7.10 9.84 -5.83
C PRO A 73 5.82 9.97 -6.68
N TYR A 74 4.75 10.53 -6.09
CA TYR A 74 3.41 10.55 -6.67
C TYR A 74 3.31 11.49 -7.89
N SER A 75 3.77 11.00 -9.02
CA SER A 75 3.79 11.69 -10.32
C SER A 75 3.69 10.69 -11.46
N ALA A 76 2.72 10.86 -12.34
CA ALA A 76 2.53 9.99 -13.51
C ALA A 76 3.79 9.96 -14.40
N ARG A 77 4.49 11.09 -14.54
CA ARG A 77 5.77 11.16 -15.28
C ARG A 77 6.84 10.26 -14.68
N ILE A 78 7.03 10.34 -13.35
CA ILE A 78 8.02 9.53 -12.64
C ILE A 78 7.61 8.04 -12.67
N TRP A 79 6.32 7.76 -12.51
CA TRP A 79 5.82 6.39 -12.55
C TRP A 79 6.01 5.72 -13.91
N THR A 80 5.85 6.47 -15.00
CA THR A 80 6.11 5.96 -16.37
C THR A 80 7.52 5.39 -16.52
N GLU A 81 8.50 6.00 -15.82
CA GLU A 81 9.89 5.57 -15.88
C GLU A 81 10.22 4.50 -14.83
N LEU A 82 9.83 4.73 -13.56
CA LEU A 82 10.33 3.93 -12.46
C LEU A 82 9.53 2.66 -12.20
N VAL A 83 8.22 2.65 -12.40
CA VAL A 83 7.38 1.46 -12.12
C VAL A 83 7.79 0.27 -13.00
N PRO A 84 7.93 0.40 -14.32
CA PRO A 84 8.43 -0.70 -15.16
C PRO A 84 9.82 -1.16 -14.77
N ARG A 85 10.71 -0.23 -14.45
CA ARG A 85 12.10 -0.52 -14.09
C ARG A 85 12.20 -1.30 -12.79
N TYR A 86 11.44 -0.92 -11.77
CA TYR A 86 11.37 -1.70 -10.52
C TYR A 86 10.82 -3.10 -10.78
N MET A 87 9.76 -3.22 -11.56
CA MET A 87 9.16 -4.52 -11.88
C MET A 87 10.16 -5.43 -12.60
N ASP A 88 10.84 -4.93 -13.65
CA ASP A 88 11.83 -5.70 -14.39
C ASP A 88 13.00 -6.17 -13.54
N ASN A 89 13.51 -5.27 -12.68
CA ASN A 89 14.62 -5.60 -11.80
C ASN A 89 14.24 -6.65 -10.76
N LEU A 90 13.02 -6.59 -10.20
CA LEU A 90 12.55 -7.56 -9.22
C LEU A 90 12.16 -8.90 -9.85
N ILE A 91 11.61 -8.91 -11.06
CA ILE A 91 11.41 -10.14 -11.85
C ILE A 91 12.77 -10.84 -12.07
N ALA A 92 13.80 -10.08 -12.50
CA ALA A 92 15.12 -10.63 -12.69
C ALA A 92 15.76 -11.15 -11.39
N ALA A 93 15.54 -10.44 -10.28
CA ALA A 93 16.04 -10.87 -8.97
C ALA A 93 15.33 -12.14 -8.48
N ALA A 94 14.02 -12.23 -8.68
CA ALA A 94 13.23 -13.43 -8.35
C ALA A 94 13.67 -14.64 -9.19
N ALA A 95 13.85 -14.46 -10.49
CA ALA A 95 14.32 -15.51 -11.40
C ALA A 95 15.72 -16.03 -10.99
N GLN A 96 16.68 -15.12 -10.75
CA GLN A 96 18.04 -15.49 -10.35
C GLN A 96 18.08 -16.23 -9.02
N SER A 97 17.27 -15.79 -8.04
CA SER A 97 17.27 -16.37 -6.70
C SER A 97 16.34 -17.58 -6.59
N ARG A 98 15.53 -17.88 -7.63
CA ARG A 98 14.42 -18.84 -7.61
C ARG A 98 13.44 -18.54 -6.47
N ALA A 99 13.27 -17.26 -6.17
CA ALA A 99 12.41 -16.78 -5.11
C ALA A 99 10.99 -16.54 -5.62
N ARG A 100 10.01 -16.64 -4.73
CA ARG A 100 8.66 -16.17 -4.98
C ARG A 100 8.67 -14.64 -4.99
N LEU A 101 7.86 -14.01 -5.85
CA LEU A 101 7.70 -12.56 -5.88
C LEU A 101 6.27 -12.17 -5.49
N VAL A 102 6.12 -11.42 -4.42
CA VAL A 102 4.84 -10.86 -3.95
C VAL A 102 4.88 -9.35 -4.15
N VAL A 103 3.96 -8.83 -4.94
CA VAL A 103 3.87 -7.40 -5.25
C VAL A 103 2.71 -6.78 -4.49
N LEU A 104 2.96 -5.69 -3.75
CA LEU A 104 1.91 -4.80 -3.28
C LEU A 104 1.50 -3.85 -4.40
N ASP A 105 0.23 -3.85 -4.76
CA ASP A 105 -0.29 -2.89 -5.71
C ASP A 105 -1.59 -2.21 -5.23
N ASN A 106 -1.96 -1.14 -5.91
CA ASN A 106 -3.21 -0.44 -5.70
C ASN A 106 -4.31 -0.96 -6.66
N LEU A 107 -5.44 -0.26 -6.73
CA LEU A 107 -6.57 -0.65 -7.57
C LEU A 107 -6.74 0.26 -8.81
N TYR A 108 -5.78 1.13 -9.10
CA TYR A 108 -5.90 2.11 -10.17
C TYR A 108 -6.05 1.46 -11.55
N MET A 109 -5.49 0.25 -11.74
CA MET A 109 -5.63 -0.51 -12.98
C MET A 109 -7.07 -0.98 -13.23
N LEU A 110 -7.92 -1.06 -12.21
CA LEU A 110 -9.30 -1.50 -12.37
C LEU A 110 -10.23 -0.38 -12.87
N GLY A 111 -9.81 0.90 -12.70
CA GLY A 111 -10.59 2.06 -13.10
C GLY A 111 -11.85 2.28 -12.26
N ARG A 112 -12.95 2.74 -12.91
CA ARG A 112 -14.21 3.03 -12.24
C ARG A 112 -14.97 1.74 -11.91
N PRO A 113 -15.53 1.63 -10.68
CA PRO A 113 -16.32 0.47 -10.27
C PRO A 113 -17.60 0.25 -11.09
N SER A 114 -18.22 1.32 -11.57
CA SER A 114 -19.48 1.27 -12.32
C SER A 114 -20.58 0.50 -11.57
N GLY A 115 -20.74 0.80 -10.28
CA GLY A 115 -21.74 0.21 -9.38
C GLY A 115 -21.43 -1.21 -8.91
N ARG A 116 -20.24 -1.78 -9.21
CA ARG A 116 -19.84 -3.13 -8.79
C ARG A 116 -18.81 -3.07 -7.65
N LYS A 117 -18.74 -4.12 -6.86
CA LYS A 117 -17.61 -4.34 -5.95
C LYS A 117 -16.39 -4.77 -6.76
N LEU A 118 -15.24 -4.26 -6.36
CA LEU A 118 -13.95 -4.62 -6.96
C LEU A 118 -13.42 -5.89 -6.31
N ASN A 119 -13.14 -6.90 -7.11
CA ASN A 119 -12.58 -8.18 -6.70
C ASN A 119 -11.50 -8.64 -7.69
N GLU A 120 -10.97 -9.83 -7.49
CA GLU A 120 -9.90 -10.40 -8.32
C GLU A 120 -10.33 -10.66 -9.77
N GLU A 121 -11.62 -10.81 -10.03
CA GLU A 121 -12.20 -11.05 -11.36
C GLU A 121 -12.52 -9.74 -12.10
N THR A 122 -12.44 -8.59 -11.40
CA THR A 122 -12.67 -7.29 -12.01
C THR A 122 -11.62 -7.04 -13.11
N PRO A 123 -12.05 -6.83 -14.37
CA PRO A 123 -11.12 -6.61 -15.47
C PRO A 123 -10.33 -5.31 -15.29
N MET A 124 -9.09 -5.31 -15.70
CA MET A 124 -8.29 -4.07 -15.78
C MET A 124 -8.86 -3.17 -16.87
N ASN A 125 -9.38 -2.02 -16.46
CA ASN A 125 -9.95 -0.99 -17.34
C ASN A 125 -9.60 0.41 -16.79
N PRO A 126 -8.30 0.78 -16.82
CA PRO A 126 -7.82 2.00 -16.20
C PRO A 126 -8.46 3.24 -16.79
N SER A 127 -8.88 4.17 -15.93
CA SER A 127 -9.44 5.47 -16.29
C SER A 127 -8.49 6.64 -16.01
N SER A 128 -7.22 6.34 -15.73
CA SER A 128 -6.19 7.32 -15.40
C SER A 128 -4.83 6.87 -15.94
N ARG A 129 -3.93 7.82 -16.17
CA ARG A 129 -2.56 7.52 -16.63
C ARG A 129 -1.80 6.64 -15.63
N LYS A 130 -1.97 6.88 -14.32
CA LYS A 130 -1.37 6.03 -13.28
C LYS A 130 -1.96 4.62 -13.29
N GLY A 131 -3.25 4.50 -13.56
CA GLY A 131 -3.92 3.20 -13.73
C GLY A 131 -3.36 2.41 -14.91
N GLU A 132 -3.12 3.05 -16.07
CA GLU A 132 -2.48 2.41 -17.22
C GLU A 132 -1.07 1.90 -16.91
N ILE A 133 -0.28 2.69 -16.17
CA ILE A 133 1.07 2.29 -15.77
C ILE A 133 1.01 1.04 -14.88
N ARG A 134 0.07 1.01 -13.92
CA ARG A 134 -0.13 -0.15 -13.04
C ARG A 134 -0.65 -1.37 -13.79
N ALA A 135 -1.59 -1.21 -14.70
CA ALA A 135 -2.08 -2.30 -15.55
C ALA A 135 -0.93 -2.98 -16.30
N ARG A 136 -0.07 -2.19 -16.97
CA ARG A 136 1.10 -2.72 -17.70
C ARG A 136 2.11 -3.41 -16.78
N ALA A 137 2.29 -2.91 -15.54
CA ALA A 137 3.17 -3.55 -14.58
C ALA A 137 2.62 -4.90 -14.10
N ALA A 138 1.32 -4.98 -13.82
CA ALA A 138 0.64 -6.22 -13.46
C ALA A 138 0.66 -7.24 -14.62
N GLU A 139 0.38 -6.81 -15.85
CA GLU A 139 0.49 -7.66 -17.06
C GLU A 139 1.88 -8.26 -17.19
N ARG A 140 2.93 -7.44 -17.03
CA ARG A 140 4.34 -7.86 -17.10
C ARG A 140 4.69 -8.88 -16.02
N LEU A 141 4.20 -8.69 -14.78
CA LEU A 141 4.38 -9.63 -13.68
C LEU A 141 3.77 -11.00 -14.00
N PHE A 142 2.49 -11.00 -14.39
CA PHE A 142 1.77 -12.25 -14.66
C PHE A 142 2.21 -12.92 -15.98
N GLU A 143 2.72 -12.17 -16.93
CA GLU A 143 3.34 -12.73 -18.11
C GLU A 143 4.63 -13.50 -17.78
N ALA A 144 5.50 -12.91 -16.95
CA ALA A 144 6.71 -13.60 -16.49
C ALA A 144 6.37 -14.88 -15.69
N HIS A 145 5.29 -14.85 -14.89
CA HIS A 145 4.80 -16.04 -14.19
C HIS A 145 4.30 -17.10 -15.19
N ARG A 146 3.48 -16.73 -16.18
CA ARG A 146 2.92 -17.67 -17.16
C ARG A 146 3.99 -18.32 -18.05
N ARG A 147 5.09 -17.61 -18.33
CA ARG A 147 6.25 -18.18 -19.03
C ARG A 147 7.07 -19.16 -18.16
N GLY A 148 6.80 -19.21 -16.86
CA GLY A 148 7.59 -20.00 -15.92
C GLY A 148 8.93 -19.36 -15.51
N ASP A 149 9.15 -18.08 -15.83
CA ASP A 149 10.36 -17.36 -15.46
C ASP A 149 10.46 -17.16 -13.95
N ILE A 150 9.33 -16.93 -13.30
CA ILE A 150 9.19 -16.70 -11.86
C ILE A 150 7.89 -17.30 -11.29
N VAL A 151 7.83 -17.42 -9.97
CA VAL A 151 6.58 -17.68 -9.23
C VAL A 151 6.15 -16.38 -8.59
N ALA A 152 5.01 -15.80 -9.02
CA ALA A 152 4.62 -14.45 -8.59
C ALA A 152 3.12 -14.33 -8.30
N THR A 153 2.79 -13.42 -7.38
CA THR A 153 1.42 -13.01 -7.05
C THR A 153 1.39 -11.53 -6.69
N GLU A 154 0.20 -10.95 -6.67
CA GLU A 154 -0.04 -9.55 -6.38
C GLU A 154 -1.08 -9.42 -5.27
N GLY A 155 -0.77 -8.67 -4.22
CA GLY A 155 -1.72 -8.24 -3.20
C GLY A 155 -2.20 -6.83 -3.50
N ARG A 156 -3.51 -6.66 -3.71
CA ARG A 156 -4.15 -5.40 -4.08
C ARG A 156 -4.85 -4.76 -2.89
N ALA A 157 -4.65 -3.47 -2.70
CA ALA A 157 -5.29 -2.69 -1.65
C ALA A 157 -5.67 -1.30 -2.15
N SER A 158 -6.76 -0.73 -1.63
CA SER A 158 -7.15 0.65 -1.88
C SER A 158 -6.40 1.61 -0.94
N ASP A 159 -7.01 2.73 -0.60
CA ASP A 159 -6.37 3.76 0.22
C ASP A 159 -6.06 3.30 1.63
N PHE A 160 -4.91 3.70 2.13
CA PHE A 160 -4.39 3.26 3.41
C PHE A 160 -4.71 4.22 4.56
N TYR A 161 -4.87 3.67 5.75
CA TYR A 161 -4.83 4.38 7.03
C TYR A 161 -4.11 3.51 8.08
N GLY A 162 -3.73 4.12 9.19
CA GLY A 162 -3.12 3.39 10.30
C GLY A 162 -1.72 3.86 10.66
N PRO A 163 -1.05 3.16 11.56
CA PRO A 163 0.33 3.44 11.96
C PRO A 163 1.26 3.50 10.75
N ARG A 164 2.21 4.45 10.77
CA ARG A 164 3.19 4.74 9.71
C ARG A 164 2.61 5.28 8.39
N GLY A 165 1.30 5.55 8.33
CA GLY A 165 0.61 6.07 7.16
C GLY A 165 0.89 7.54 6.83
N THR A 166 2.15 8.00 6.91
CA THR A 166 2.54 9.40 6.71
C THR A 166 2.22 9.91 5.31
N GLN A 167 2.33 9.06 4.30
CA GLN A 167 2.10 9.43 2.89
C GLN A 167 0.64 9.25 2.44
N THR A 168 -0.27 8.93 3.35
CA THR A 168 -1.72 8.88 3.08
C THR A 168 -2.33 10.25 3.35
N TRP A 169 -3.58 10.46 2.91
CA TRP A 169 -4.30 11.67 3.30
C TRP A 169 -4.49 11.76 4.82
N LEU A 170 -4.76 10.62 5.49
CA LEU A 170 -4.83 10.50 6.95
C LEU A 170 -3.44 10.49 7.62
N GLY A 171 -2.40 10.99 6.96
CA GLY A 171 -1.03 11.12 7.43
C GLY A 171 -0.62 12.56 7.66
N ASP A 172 0.46 12.99 6.97
CA ASP A 172 1.10 14.31 7.14
C ASP A 172 0.17 15.49 6.82
N PHE A 173 -0.84 15.31 5.97
CA PHE A 173 -1.83 16.35 5.66
C PHE A 173 -2.92 16.48 6.72
N PHE A 174 -3.18 15.45 7.51
CA PHE A 174 -4.29 15.34 8.45
C PHE A 174 -3.84 15.54 9.90
N TRP A 175 -3.00 14.66 10.43
CA TRP A 175 -2.68 14.60 11.86
C TRP A 175 -2.03 15.85 12.45
N PRO A 176 -1.06 16.54 11.79
CA PRO A 176 -0.48 17.77 12.34
C PRO A 176 -1.52 18.86 12.58
N ARG A 177 -2.53 18.94 11.72
CA ARG A 177 -3.63 19.90 11.88
C ARG A 177 -4.57 19.50 13.01
N VAL A 178 -5.03 18.24 12.99
CA VAL A 178 -5.89 17.67 14.02
C VAL A 178 -5.28 17.80 15.40
N LEU A 179 -4.04 17.37 15.58
CA LEU A 179 -3.36 17.43 16.86
C LEU A 179 -3.08 18.88 17.35
N SER A 180 -3.12 19.85 16.44
CA SER A 180 -3.05 21.28 16.75
C SER A 180 -4.42 21.92 16.97
N GLY A 181 -5.52 21.17 16.96
CA GLY A 181 -6.87 21.69 17.12
C GLY A 181 -7.36 22.48 15.90
N LYS A 182 -6.77 22.27 14.72
CA LYS A 182 -7.13 22.97 13.47
C LYS A 182 -7.95 22.07 12.58
N THR A 183 -8.87 22.65 11.81
CA THR A 183 -9.64 21.96 10.78
C THR A 183 -8.73 21.29 9.75
N ALA A 184 -8.91 20.01 9.48
CA ALA A 184 -8.29 19.30 8.36
C ALA A 184 -9.10 19.57 7.08
N TYR A 185 -8.44 19.52 5.91
CA TYR A 185 -9.10 19.76 4.62
C TYR A 185 -9.02 18.50 3.75
N SER A 186 -10.17 18.03 3.26
CA SER A 186 -10.24 16.85 2.40
C SER A 186 -10.58 17.24 0.96
N PRO A 187 -9.78 16.80 -0.03
CA PRO A 187 -10.16 16.91 -1.44
C PRO A 187 -11.20 15.85 -1.84
N PHE A 188 -11.45 14.86 -0.97
CA PHE A 188 -12.36 13.74 -1.19
C PHE A 188 -13.74 14.04 -0.63
N LEU A 189 -14.78 13.40 -1.21
CA LEU A 189 -16.12 13.45 -0.67
C LEU A 189 -16.16 12.70 0.67
N LEU A 190 -16.62 13.39 1.72
CA LEU A 190 -16.63 12.85 3.07
C LEU A 190 -17.64 11.70 3.26
N ASP A 191 -18.70 11.69 2.46
CA ASP A 191 -19.82 10.77 2.56
C ASP A 191 -19.84 9.71 1.43
N ALA A 192 -18.81 9.68 0.57
CA ALA A 192 -18.65 8.62 -0.42
C ALA A 192 -18.26 7.31 0.29
N ILE A 193 -18.97 6.22 -0.06
CA ILE A 193 -18.61 4.88 0.43
C ILE A 193 -17.31 4.46 -0.19
N HIS A 194 -16.33 4.13 0.64
CA HIS A 194 -14.97 3.78 0.21
C HIS A 194 -14.39 2.69 1.10
N THR A 195 -13.56 1.80 0.54
CA THR A 195 -12.80 0.84 1.32
C THR A 195 -11.46 1.45 1.69
N TYR A 196 -11.19 1.55 2.99
CA TYR A 196 -9.89 1.94 3.54
C TYR A 196 -9.18 0.73 4.10
N HIS A 197 -7.96 0.49 3.65
CA HIS A 197 -7.13 -0.61 4.15
C HIS A 197 -6.30 -0.16 5.35
N TYR A 198 -6.38 -0.92 6.43
CA TYR A 198 -5.53 -0.74 7.60
C TYR A 198 -4.13 -1.29 7.31
N ILE A 199 -3.10 -0.45 7.44
CA ILE A 199 -1.73 -0.78 7.04
C ILE A 199 -1.20 -2.10 7.65
N PRO A 200 -1.39 -2.40 8.95
CA PRO A 200 -0.99 -3.68 9.51
C PRO A 200 -1.68 -4.90 8.89
N ASP A 201 -2.96 -4.79 8.48
CA ASP A 201 -3.68 -5.87 7.79
C ASP A 201 -3.11 -6.10 6.38
N VAL A 202 -2.75 -5.02 5.68
CA VAL A 202 -2.06 -5.11 4.38
C VAL A 202 -0.74 -5.87 4.53
N ALA A 203 0.04 -5.55 5.56
CA ALA A 203 1.29 -6.25 5.85
C ALA A 203 1.04 -7.74 6.16
N THR A 204 0.04 -8.05 6.97
CA THR A 204 -0.38 -9.43 7.28
C THR A 204 -0.79 -10.18 6.02
N GLY A 205 -1.57 -9.54 5.14
CA GLY A 205 -1.99 -10.13 3.87
C GLY A 205 -0.80 -10.47 2.97
N LEU A 206 0.18 -9.56 2.85
CA LEU A 206 1.39 -9.81 2.07
C LEU A 206 2.25 -10.93 2.68
N ALA A 207 2.43 -10.95 4.00
CA ALA A 207 3.16 -12.01 4.69
C ALA A 207 2.49 -13.37 4.45
N THR A 208 1.15 -13.41 4.52
CA THR A 208 0.34 -14.62 4.22
C THR A 208 0.59 -15.10 2.80
N LEU A 209 0.53 -14.22 1.79
CA LEU A 209 0.80 -14.58 0.40
C LEU A 209 2.22 -15.12 0.21
N GLY A 210 3.21 -14.49 0.84
CA GLY A 210 4.60 -14.90 0.70
C GLY A 210 4.96 -16.23 1.38
N CYS A 211 4.15 -16.68 2.32
CA CYS A 211 4.28 -17.96 3.02
C CYS A 211 3.34 -19.05 2.48
N ALA A 212 2.47 -18.72 1.52
CA ALA A 212 1.45 -19.62 1.02
C ALA A 212 2.00 -20.70 0.08
N ASP A 213 1.18 -21.73 -0.16
CA ASP A 213 1.51 -22.79 -1.10
C ASP A 213 1.48 -22.31 -2.58
N PRO A 214 2.08 -23.08 -3.51
CA PRO A 214 2.20 -22.67 -4.91
C PRO A 214 0.88 -22.35 -5.62
N SER A 215 -0.25 -22.92 -5.19
CA SER A 215 -1.57 -22.75 -5.86
C SER A 215 -2.14 -21.32 -5.77
N VAL A 216 -1.57 -20.47 -4.92
CA VAL A 216 -2.04 -19.08 -4.76
C VAL A 216 -1.37 -18.09 -5.71
N TYR A 217 -0.29 -18.52 -6.38
CA TYR A 217 0.45 -17.68 -7.31
C TYR A 217 -0.18 -17.67 -8.71
N GLY A 218 0.23 -16.74 -9.57
CA GLY A 218 -0.29 -16.58 -10.92
C GLY A 218 -1.59 -15.77 -11.02
N GLN A 219 -2.03 -15.18 -9.91
CA GLN A 219 -3.28 -14.41 -9.84
C GLN A 219 -3.16 -13.28 -8.79
N PRO A 220 -3.98 -12.21 -8.89
CA PRO A 220 -4.08 -11.19 -7.87
C PRO A 220 -4.94 -11.66 -6.69
N TRP A 221 -4.79 -10.98 -5.55
CA TRP A 221 -5.59 -11.14 -4.35
C TRP A 221 -5.98 -9.79 -3.78
N MET A 222 -7.26 -9.59 -3.47
CA MET A 222 -7.68 -8.45 -2.66
C MET A 222 -7.26 -8.68 -1.21
N LEU A 223 -6.44 -7.78 -0.67
CA LEU A 223 -5.93 -7.92 0.70
C LEU A 223 -7.03 -7.67 1.73
N PRO A 224 -6.91 -8.23 2.95
CA PRO A 224 -7.93 -8.09 3.98
C PRO A 224 -8.29 -6.64 4.26
N CYS A 225 -9.57 -6.32 4.29
CA CYS A 225 -10.07 -4.99 4.61
C CYS A 225 -11.33 -5.06 5.47
N ALA A 226 -11.50 -4.07 6.34
CA ALA A 226 -12.74 -3.87 7.05
C ALA A 226 -13.88 -3.51 6.07
N PRO A 227 -15.16 -3.67 6.46
CA PRO A 227 -16.28 -3.23 5.65
C PRO A 227 -16.12 -1.79 5.19
N ALA A 228 -16.47 -1.52 3.93
CA ALA A 228 -16.44 -0.17 3.37
C ALA A 228 -17.34 0.77 4.17
N GLY A 229 -16.87 1.99 4.37
CA GLY A 229 -17.59 3.05 5.07
C GLY A 229 -17.23 4.42 4.49
N THR A 230 -17.75 5.47 5.09
CA THR A 230 -17.44 6.83 4.67
C THR A 230 -16.18 7.36 5.37
N LEU A 231 -15.53 8.36 4.75
CA LEU A 231 -14.43 9.06 5.42
C LEU A 231 -14.90 9.72 6.71
N ARG A 232 -16.15 10.23 6.73
CA ARG A 232 -16.76 10.82 7.94
C ARG A 232 -16.87 9.82 9.08
N GLU A 233 -17.32 8.59 8.80
CA GLU A 233 -17.41 7.53 9.81
C GLU A 233 -16.03 7.16 10.36
N LEU A 234 -15.04 7.00 9.48
CA LEU A 234 -13.65 6.72 9.90
C LEU A 234 -13.10 7.84 10.79
N VAL A 235 -13.24 9.11 10.37
CA VAL A 235 -12.81 10.27 11.16
C VAL A 235 -13.55 10.38 12.49
N THR A 236 -14.86 10.11 12.51
CA THR A 236 -15.65 10.11 13.76
C THR A 236 -15.14 9.05 14.73
N ARG A 237 -14.78 7.87 14.23
CA ARG A 237 -14.19 6.81 15.04
C ARG A 237 -12.84 7.21 15.62
N LEU A 238 -11.97 7.81 14.80
CA LEU A 238 -10.67 8.35 15.25
C LEU A 238 -10.86 9.45 16.30
N ALA A 239 -11.85 10.34 16.14
CA ALA A 239 -12.19 11.39 17.09
C ALA A 239 -12.60 10.82 18.46
N GLY A 240 -13.43 9.77 18.44
CA GLY A 240 -13.83 9.05 19.68
C GLY A 240 -12.63 8.46 20.42
N LYS A 241 -11.63 7.92 19.72
CA LYS A 241 -10.41 7.38 20.34
C LYS A 241 -9.41 8.48 20.77
N LEU A 242 -9.42 9.62 20.07
CA LEU A 242 -8.61 10.81 20.42
C LEU A 242 -9.19 11.55 21.65
N GLY A 243 -10.45 11.29 22.01
CA GLY A 243 -11.14 11.95 23.12
C GLY A 243 -11.56 13.40 22.84
N ARG A 244 -11.58 13.83 21.57
CA ARG A 244 -12.03 15.16 21.15
C ARG A 244 -12.54 15.16 19.70
N ALA A 245 -13.36 16.15 19.36
CA ALA A 245 -13.84 16.33 18.01
C ALA A 245 -12.70 16.57 17.01
N ILE A 246 -12.88 16.07 15.80
CA ILE A 246 -12.00 16.32 14.66
C ILE A 246 -12.84 17.02 13.59
N ASP A 247 -12.48 18.27 13.30
CA ASP A 247 -13.13 19.05 12.26
C ASP A 247 -12.48 18.75 10.90
N VAL A 248 -13.29 18.33 9.94
CA VAL A 248 -12.87 18.14 8.55
C VAL A 248 -13.78 18.94 7.64
N ALA A 249 -13.17 19.80 6.84
CA ALA A 249 -13.85 20.56 5.79
C ALA A 249 -13.55 19.95 4.42
N GLN A 250 -14.60 19.67 3.66
CA GLN A 250 -14.47 19.20 2.29
C GLN A 250 -14.08 20.38 1.39
N VAL A 251 -13.01 20.22 0.62
CA VAL A 251 -12.61 21.21 -0.40
C VAL A 251 -13.52 21.05 -1.63
N PRO A 252 -14.21 22.10 -2.06
CA PRO A 252 -15.04 22.04 -3.25
C PRO A 252 -14.26 21.59 -4.49
N ARG A 253 -14.85 20.74 -5.33
CA ARG A 253 -14.20 20.16 -6.50
C ARG A 253 -13.62 21.19 -7.47
N TRP A 254 -14.28 22.35 -7.61
CA TRP A 254 -13.79 23.43 -8.46
C TRP A 254 -12.48 24.05 -7.94
N ILE A 255 -12.29 24.11 -6.60
CA ILE A 255 -11.02 24.58 -6.00
C ILE A 255 -9.91 23.56 -6.30
N VAL A 256 -10.17 22.26 -6.16
CA VAL A 256 -9.18 21.24 -6.50
C VAL A 256 -8.78 21.35 -7.97
N LYS A 257 -9.74 21.53 -8.89
CA LYS A 257 -9.46 21.72 -10.32
C LYS A 257 -8.69 23.00 -10.61
N ALA A 258 -9.06 24.12 -9.98
CA ALA A 258 -8.36 25.39 -10.16
C ALA A 258 -6.91 25.30 -9.64
N THR A 259 -6.70 24.69 -8.48
CA THR A 259 -5.36 24.52 -7.92
C THR A 259 -4.51 23.52 -8.72
N ALA A 260 -5.13 22.52 -9.38
CA ALA A 260 -4.46 21.58 -10.26
C ALA A 260 -3.76 22.24 -11.48
N LEU A 261 -4.17 23.46 -11.86
CA LEU A 261 -3.52 24.21 -12.92
C LEU A 261 -2.11 24.68 -12.54
N VAL A 262 -1.86 24.95 -11.25
CA VAL A 262 -0.62 25.55 -10.75
C VAL A 262 0.16 24.65 -9.77
N VAL A 263 -0.52 23.71 -9.10
CA VAL A 263 0.08 22.82 -8.12
C VAL A 263 0.19 21.40 -8.69
N PRO A 264 1.40 20.91 -8.99
CA PRO A 264 1.59 19.58 -9.61
C PRO A 264 0.91 18.44 -8.83
N LEU A 265 1.00 18.43 -7.50
CA LEU A 265 0.35 17.40 -6.67
C LEU A 265 -1.17 17.40 -6.83
N MET A 266 -1.81 18.57 -6.93
CA MET A 266 -3.27 18.65 -7.14
C MET A 266 -3.67 18.11 -8.51
N ARG A 267 -2.85 18.29 -9.54
CA ARG A 267 -3.06 17.69 -10.87
C ARG A 267 -3.00 16.16 -10.81
N GLU A 268 -2.03 15.65 -10.09
CA GLU A 268 -1.87 14.20 -9.89
C GLU A 268 -3.02 13.59 -9.06
N LEU A 269 -3.58 14.35 -8.13
CA LEU A 269 -4.74 13.92 -7.34
C LEU A 269 -6.04 14.02 -8.16
N ASP A 270 -6.24 15.07 -8.95
CA ASP A 270 -7.49 15.30 -9.69
C ASP A 270 -7.83 14.12 -10.62
N GLU A 271 -6.84 13.52 -11.29
CA GLU A 271 -7.07 12.34 -12.12
C GLU A 271 -7.54 11.10 -11.33
N MET A 272 -7.34 11.08 -10.00
CA MET A 272 -7.68 9.95 -9.14
C MET A 272 -8.96 10.16 -8.35
N LEU A 273 -9.54 11.37 -8.36
CA LEU A 273 -10.75 11.70 -7.59
C LEU A 273 -12.00 10.90 -8.03
N TYR A 274 -11.95 10.24 -9.17
CA TYR A 274 -13.03 9.36 -9.62
C TYR A 274 -13.35 8.25 -8.62
N GLN A 275 -12.40 7.85 -7.79
CA GLN A 275 -12.58 6.81 -6.76
C GLN A 275 -13.56 7.23 -5.66
N TRP A 276 -13.88 8.53 -5.57
CA TRP A 276 -14.89 9.07 -4.63
C TRP A 276 -16.14 9.61 -5.34
N ASP A 277 -16.27 9.45 -6.66
CA ASP A 277 -17.47 9.86 -7.40
C ASP A 277 -18.63 8.87 -7.23
N GLU A 278 -18.33 7.62 -6.90
CA GLU A 278 -19.25 6.50 -6.71
C GLU A 278 -18.72 5.55 -5.63
N PRO A 279 -19.53 4.63 -5.09
CA PRO A 279 -19.04 3.65 -4.12
C PRO A 279 -17.83 2.86 -4.64
N PHE A 280 -16.72 2.94 -3.93
CA PHE A 280 -15.46 2.25 -4.24
C PHE A 280 -15.23 1.14 -3.21
N VAL A 281 -15.89 0.00 -3.43
CA VAL A 281 -15.96 -1.11 -2.48
C VAL A 281 -15.12 -2.27 -2.94
N VAL A 282 -14.19 -2.70 -2.10
CA VAL A 282 -13.37 -3.91 -2.31
C VAL A 282 -14.06 -5.12 -1.68
N ASP A 283 -14.06 -6.24 -2.39
CA ASP A 283 -14.50 -7.53 -1.89
C ASP A 283 -13.29 -8.46 -1.71
N ASP A 284 -12.87 -8.63 -0.46
CA ASP A 284 -11.77 -9.48 -0.03
C ASP A 284 -12.23 -10.89 0.38
N SER A 285 -13.48 -11.26 0.12
CA SER A 285 -14.08 -12.51 0.57
C SER A 285 -13.32 -13.76 0.12
N ARG A 286 -12.72 -13.71 -1.08
CA ARG A 286 -11.88 -14.78 -1.62
C ARG A 286 -10.62 -14.98 -0.79
N PHE A 287 -9.94 -13.90 -0.39
CA PHE A 287 -8.78 -13.94 0.50
C PHE A 287 -9.14 -14.52 1.86
N ARG A 288 -10.18 -13.98 2.49
CA ARG A 288 -10.66 -14.46 3.81
C ARG A 288 -11.03 -15.93 3.79
N LYS A 289 -11.72 -16.38 2.74
CA LYS A 289 -12.11 -17.81 2.58
C LYS A 289 -10.88 -18.71 2.39
N ARG A 290 -9.86 -18.25 1.64
CA ARG A 290 -8.69 -19.09 1.32
C ARG A 290 -7.71 -19.18 2.47
N PHE A 291 -7.50 -18.08 3.21
CA PHE A 291 -6.43 -17.95 4.20
C PHE A 291 -6.92 -17.88 5.64
N HIS A 292 -8.22 -17.74 5.88
CA HIS A 292 -8.82 -17.56 7.21
C HIS A 292 -8.24 -16.36 7.98
N VAL A 293 -7.76 -15.34 7.26
CA VAL A 293 -7.26 -14.08 7.81
C VAL A 293 -8.37 -13.05 7.76
N LEU A 294 -8.70 -12.49 8.91
CA LEU A 294 -9.70 -11.44 9.05
C LEU A 294 -8.99 -10.08 9.25
N PRO A 295 -9.58 -8.98 8.78
CA PRO A 295 -9.08 -7.65 9.09
C PRO A 295 -9.21 -7.36 10.59
N ALA A 296 -8.40 -6.43 11.08
CA ALA A 296 -8.50 -5.93 12.43
C ALA A 296 -9.88 -5.31 12.69
N ASP A 297 -10.35 -5.41 13.92
CA ASP A 297 -11.50 -4.67 14.37
C ASP A 297 -11.28 -3.17 14.20
N LEU A 298 -12.30 -2.45 13.71
CA LEU A 298 -12.20 -1.02 13.41
C LEU A 298 -11.88 -0.16 14.63
N ASP A 299 -12.35 -0.56 15.82
CA ASP A 299 -12.08 0.18 17.04
C ASP A 299 -10.64 -0.02 17.51
N ARG A 300 -10.12 -1.24 17.40
CA ARG A 300 -8.72 -1.54 17.64
C ARG A 300 -7.83 -0.79 16.66
N ALA A 301 -8.13 -0.84 15.37
CA ALA A 301 -7.38 -0.13 14.33
C ALA A 301 -7.37 1.40 14.58
N ALA A 302 -8.49 1.96 15.05
CA ALA A 302 -8.58 3.38 15.40
C ALA A 302 -7.73 3.73 16.63
N VAL A 303 -7.74 2.89 17.67
CA VAL A 303 -6.88 3.08 18.87
C VAL A 303 -5.40 3.10 18.48
N GLU A 304 -4.94 2.09 17.75
CA GLU A 304 -3.54 1.97 17.34
C GLU A 304 -3.12 3.13 16.40
N THR A 305 -4.03 3.58 15.52
CA THR A 305 -3.79 4.73 14.63
C THR A 305 -3.62 6.03 15.41
N VAL A 306 -4.52 6.32 16.36
CA VAL A 306 -4.47 7.53 17.18
C VAL A 306 -3.24 7.55 18.08
N GLN A 307 -2.93 6.42 18.71
CA GLN A 307 -1.73 6.30 19.56
C GLN A 307 -0.47 6.58 18.75
N TRP A 308 -0.31 5.89 17.62
CA TRP A 308 0.85 6.11 16.75
C TRP A 308 0.95 7.56 16.28
N ALA A 309 -0.17 8.16 15.83
CA ALA A 309 -0.16 9.54 15.35
C ALA A 309 0.24 10.53 16.45
N THR A 310 -0.29 10.33 17.66
CA THR A 310 0.04 11.18 18.80
C THR A 310 1.53 11.12 19.12
N ASP A 311 2.10 9.93 19.17
CA ASP A 311 3.52 9.73 19.48
C ASP A 311 4.43 10.27 18.37
N HIS A 312 4.13 9.92 17.12
CA HIS A 312 4.93 10.30 15.95
C HIS A 312 4.99 11.82 15.76
N TYR A 313 3.84 12.49 15.76
CA TYR A 313 3.78 13.93 15.53
C TYR A 313 4.09 14.78 16.78
N ALA A 314 4.07 14.22 17.99
CA ALA A 314 4.61 14.90 19.18
C ALA A 314 6.13 15.00 19.15
N GLN A 315 6.81 13.92 18.67
CA GLN A 315 8.27 13.91 18.52
C GLN A 315 8.73 14.90 17.45
N SER A 316 8.02 14.99 16.32
CA SER A 316 8.34 15.91 15.21
C SER A 316 8.18 17.40 15.58
N ARG A 317 7.54 17.74 16.70
CA ARG A 317 7.45 19.12 17.21
C ARG A 317 8.59 19.50 18.14
N ARG A 318 9.35 18.52 18.63
CA ARG A 318 10.48 18.71 19.58
C ARG A 318 11.85 18.69 18.89
N ALA A 319 11.91 18.20 17.64
CA ALA A 319 13.08 18.19 16.77
C ALA A 319 13.06 19.40 15.83
#